data_1406faa5502cdf6edc91c69213d4631f
#
_entry.id   1406faa5502cdf6edc91c69213d4631f
#
_cell.length_a   1.000
_cell.length_b   1.000
_cell.length_c   1.000
_cell.angle_alpha   90.00
_cell.angle_beta   90.00
_cell.angle_gamma   90.00
#
_symmetry.space_group_name_H-M   'P 1'
#
loop_
_entity.id
_entity.type
_entity.pdbx_description
1 polymer ?
#
loop_
_entity_poly.entity_id
_entity_poly.type
_entity_poly.pdbx_seq_one_letter_code
_entity_poly.pdbx_strand_id
1 'polypeptide(L)'
;FLFLGSQQITGRRHEVQALAQELIAERTEHLPDVPDDAEIEDDVVNVFKLSRQLTGMPAIASAEKGLFTEFDASIDRMIETIDAAQKSIHVQSYIFALDSSTEPFIQALERAHDRGLEVKVLVDPIGSWKYPGYYKLKKRLDQAKISWHPMLPVSLLKLTWRRLDLRNHRKLVVVDGDIVFMGSQNLIEPEYQKKKNHKIGRRWVDTWIELEGDIALAFDAIFAVDWTSELYKTPDATRDYSLHNTEVNDNYNVVQVLPSGPGFSTEPNLRVFNNMIYQAHKRIIAVSPYFVPDESMLMALTSAAYGGIDVQLYVNEESDQFMVGHAQQSYYQALLTAGVKIYRYPAPAVLHSKFMVIDDRMAMFGSSNLDMRSFGLNYEITLLSAAGSIVDKLITLADEYRDKSLLLCLLYTSD
;
A
#
# COMPACT_ATOMS: atom_id res chain seq x y z
N PHE A 1 -13.38 -14.82 14.51
CA PHE A 1 -12.56 -14.82 15.75
C PHE A 1 -12.13 -16.21 16.26
N LEU A 2 -12.49 -17.32 15.60
CA LEU A 2 -12.21 -18.69 16.11
C LEU A 2 -10.97 -19.36 15.50
N PHE A 3 -10.16 -18.66 14.74
CA PHE A 3 -8.92 -19.19 14.12
C PHE A 3 -7.72 -18.26 14.29
N LEU A 4 -7.47 -17.80 15.51
CA LEU A 4 -6.18 -17.20 15.88
C LEU A 4 -5.16 -18.33 16.10
N GLY A 5 -4.87 -19.12 15.07
CA GLY A 5 -3.61 -19.83 14.97
C GLY A 5 -2.50 -18.82 14.75
N SER A 6 -1.26 -19.17 15.16
CA SER A 6 -0.05 -18.38 14.96
C SER A 6 -0.07 -17.61 13.64
N GLN A 7 0.22 -16.30 13.67
CA GLN A 7 0.42 -15.46 12.47
C GLN A 7 1.66 -15.91 11.68
N GLN A 8 2.43 -16.84 12.22
CA GLN A 8 3.62 -17.37 11.60
C GLN A 8 3.26 -18.15 10.34
N ILE A 9 3.84 -17.73 9.24
CA ILE A 9 3.88 -18.52 8.02
C ILE A 9 4.81 -19.71 8.32
N THR A 10 4.30 -20.91 8.12
CA THR A 10 5.11 -22.14 8.23
C THR A 10 5.57 -22.58 6.84
N GLY A 11 6.74 -23.21 6.78
CA GLY A 11 7.29 -23.81 5.57
C GLY A 11 8.11 -22.86 4.70
N ARG A 12 8.31 -23.26 3.46
CA ARG A 12 9.29 -22.66 2.53
C ARG A 12 9.11 -21.17 2.27
N ARG A 13 7.88 -20.63 2.37
CA ARG A 13 7.65 -19.20 2.21
C ARG A 13 8.33 -18.39 3.32
N HIS A 14 8.29 -18.88 4.54
CA HIS A 14 9.02 -18.26 5.66
C HIS A 14 10.52 -18.28 5.40
N GLU A 15 11.06 -19.41 4.90
CA GLU A 15 12.48 -19.53 4.57
C GLU A 15 12.89 -18.56 3.46
N VAL A 16 12.10 -18.45 2.39
CA VAL A 16 12.35 -17.51 1.28
C VAL A 16 12.32 -16.08 1.76
N GLN A 17 11.36 -15.73 2.61
CA GLN A 17 11.24 -14.38 3.15
C GLN A 17 12.38 -14.04 4.12
N ALA A 18 12.75 -14.96 5.00
CA ALA A 18 13.88 -14.78 5.91
C ALA A 18 15.20 -14.62 5.15
N LEU A 19 15.45 -15.48 4.17
CA LEU A 19 16.64 -15.38 3.32
C LEU A 19 16.67 -14.04 2.53
N ALA A 20 15.54 -13.58 2.03
CA ALA A 20 15.48 -12.31 1.33
C ALA A 20 15.76 -11.12 2.27
N GLN A 21 15.24 -11.15 3.50
CA GLN A 21 15.55 -10.12 4.49
C GLN A 21 17.03 -10.10 4.85
N GLU A 22 17.64 -11.26 5.01
CA GLU A 22 19.08 -11.41 5.28
C GLU A 22 19.93 -10.85 4.12
N LEU A 23 19.60 -11.22 2.88
CA LEU A 23 20.28 -10.70 1.68
C LEU A 23 20.12 -9.18 1.50
N ILE A 24 18.95 -8.64 1.78
CA ILE A 24 18.71 -7.19 1.72
C ILE A 24 19.55 -6.49 2.79
N ALA A 25 19.52 -6.98 4.03
CA ALA A 25 20.28 -6.41 5.12
C ALA A 25 21.79 -6.41 4.82
N GLU A 26 22.34 -7.53 4.34
CA GLU A 26 23.74 -7.65 3.95
C GLU A 26 24.12 -6.67 2.82
N ARG A 27 23.31 -6.61 1.77
CA ARG A 27 23.58 -5.73 0.61
C ARG A 27 23.44 -4.25 0.91
N THR A 28 22.67 -3.88 1.93
CA THR A 28 22.42 -2.48 2.30
C THR A 28 23.13 -2.06 3.59
N GLU A 29 23.99 -2.92 4.16
CA GLU A 29 24.72 -2.62 5.40
C GLU A 29 25.60 -1.36 5.27
N HIS A 30 26.16 -1.11 4.09
CA HIS A 30 27.01 0.05 3.80
C HIS A 30 26.23 1.36 3.65
N LEU A 31 24.90 1.33 3.50
CA LEU A 31 24.07 2.52 3.37
C LEU A 31 23.76 3.12 4.74
N PRO A 32 23.71 4.46 4.89
CA PRO A 32 23.24 5.10 6.11
C PRO A 32 21.75 4.83 6.34
N ASP A 33 21.24 5.14 7.55
CA ASP A 33 19.82 5.01 7.88
C ASP A 33 18.92 5.94 7.06
N VAL A 34 19.45 7.11 6.74
CA VAL A 34 18.91 8.10 5.79
C VAL A 34 20.08 8.68 5.00
N PRO A 35 19.88 9.21 3.78
CA PRO A 35 20.94 9.88 3.02
C PRO A 35 21.63 10.98 3.84
N ASP A 36 22.99 11.04 3.79
CA ASP A 36 23.79 11.93 4.64
C ASP A 36 23.57 13.42 4.37
N ASP A 37 23.16 13.76 3.16
CA ASP A 37 22.86 15.12 2.68
C ASP A 37 21.38 15.51 2.85
N ALA A 38 20.57 14.65 3.44
CA ALA A 38 19.15 14.94 3.70
C ALA A 38 18.98 15.80 4.95
N GLU A 39 18.34 16.96 4.79
CA GLU A 39 17.96 17.83 5.91
C GLU A 39 16.70 17.29 6.59
N ILE A 40 16.86 16.34 7.51
CA ILE A 40 15.77 15.67 8.24
C ILE A 40 16.03 15.78 9.75
N GLU A 41 15.00 16.11 10.52
CA GLU A 41 15.07 16.21 11.97
C GLU A 41 15.30 14.86 12.65
N ASP A 42 16.01 14.84 13.78
CA ASP A 42 16.43 13.60 14.47
C ASP A 42 15.27 12.68 14.85
N ASP A 43 14.12 13.20 15.23
CA ASP A 43 12.94 12.42 15.58
C ASP A 43 12.36 11.71 14.35
N VAL A 44 12.38 12.35 13.18
CA VAL A 44 12.00 11.73 11.90
C VAL A 44 13.02 10.67 11.49
N VAL A 45 14.33 10.96 11.62
CA VAL A 45 15.40 9.95 11.38
C VAL A 45 15.19 8.71 12.25
N ASN A 46 14.75 8.86 13.50
CA ASN A 46 14.47 7.71 14.37
C ASN A 46 13.31 6.84 13.86
N VAL A 47 12.33 7.39 13.15
CA VAL A 47 11.27 6.60 12.50
C VAL A 47 11.85 5.75 11.37
N PHE A 48 12.72 6.31 10.52
CA PHE A 48 13.42 5.58 9.46
C PHE A 48 14.32 4.46 10.02
N LYS A 49 15.06 4.74 11.11
CA LYS A 49 15.87 3.73 11.81
C LYS A 49 15.03 2.57 12.32
N LEU A 50 13.90 2.88 12.98
CA LEU A 50 12.98 1.84 13.43
C LEU A 50 12.49 0.98 12.26
N SER A 51 12.03 1.63 11.19
CA SER A 51 11.54 0.94 10.00
C SER A 51 12.62 0.03 9.39
N ARG A 52 13.86 0.51 9.28
CA ARG A 52 15.01 -0.28 8.81
C ARG A 52 15.30 -1.50 9.70
N GLN A 53 15.29 -1.32 11.01
CA GLN A 53 15.50 -2.43 11.95
C GLN A 53 14.42 -3.51 11.86
N LEU A 54 13.18 -3.12 11.52
CA LEU A 54 12.06 -4.04 11.39
C LEU A 54 12.03 -4.78 10.04
N THR A 55 12.57 -4.18 8.98
CA THR A 55 12.39 -4.67 7.60
C THR A 55 13.68 -4.95 6.84
N GLY A 56 14.81 -4.37 7.27
CA GLY A 56 16.08 -4.37 6.56
C GLY A 56 16.18 -3.34 5.43
N MET A 57 15.07 -2.66 5.08
CA MET A 57 15.04 -1.71 3.97
C MET A 57 15.68 -0.37 4.36
N PRO A 58 16.63 0.18 3.58
CA PRO A 58 17.21 1.50 3.82
C PRO A 58 16.28 2.61 3.31
N ALA A 59 16.46 3.82 3.83
CA ALA A 59 15.94 5.01 3.19
C ALA A 59 16.88 5.46 2.07
N ILE A 60 16.31 5.94 0.97
CA ILE A 60 17.03 6.39 -0.21
C ILE A 60 16.39 7.64 -0.80
N ALA A 61 17.15 8.39 -1.59
CA ALA A 61 16.63 9.50 -2.36
C ALA A 61 15.90 8.98 -3.60
N SER A 62 14.75 9.57 -3.92
CA SER A 62 13.92 9.18 -5.07
C SER A 62 13.20 10.36 -5.68
N ALA A 63 13.12 10.40 -7.01
CA ALA A 63 12.31 11.38 -7.71
C ALA A 63 10.83 10.95 -7.73
N GLU A 64 9.96 11.85 -7.29
CA GLU A 64 8.51 11.70 -7.45
C GLU A 64 8.10 12.29 -8.81
N LYS A 65 7.44 11.50 -9.66
CA LYS A 65 7.04 11.86 -11.02
C LYS A 65 5.57 12.19 -11.16
N GLY A 66 4.74 11.76 -10.20
CA GLY A 66 3.31 12.06 -10.20
C GLY A 66 2.57 11.42 -9.06
N LEU A 67 1.59 12.15 -8.52
CA LEU A 67 0.55 11.63 -7.63
C LEU A 67 -0.78 11.67 -8.39
N PHE A 68 -1.38 10.51 -8.62
CA PHE A 68 -2.58 10.35 -9.44
C PHE A 68 -3.78 10.00 -8.57
N THR A 69 -4.83 10.79 -8.68
CA THR A 69 -6.11 10.59 -7.98
C THR A 69 -7.24 10.18 -8.93
N GLU A 70 -7.06 10.45 -10.24
CA GLU A 70 -7.99 10.04 -11.27
C GLU A 70 -7.57 8.71 -11.87
N PHE A 71 -8.53 7.75 -11.92
CA PHE A 71 -8.28 6.39 -12.39
C PHE A 71 -7.69 6.35 -13.80
N ASP A 72 -8.34 7.04 -14.74
CA ASP A 72 -7.93 7.00 -16.15
C ASP A 72 -6.53 7.61 -16.34
N ALA A 73 -6.23 8.72 -15.67
CA ALA A 73 -4.91 9.35 -15.72
C ALA A 73 -3.80 8.43 -15.20
N SER A 74 -4.07 7.66 -14.12
CA SER A 74 -3.10 6.70 -13.59
C SER A 74 -2.86 5.54 -14.56
N ILE A 75 -3.91 5.03 -15.19
CA ILE A 75 -3.82 3.94 -16.18
C ILE A 75 -3.08 4.41 -17.43
N ASP A 76 -3.42 5.60 -17.97
CA ASP A 76 -2.76 6.15 -19.15
C ASP A 76 -1.26 6.34 -18.90
N ARG A 77 -0.88 6.88 -17.74
CA ARG A 77 0.52 7.06 -17.40
C ARG A 77 1.27 5.73 -17.25
N MET A 78 0.66 4.72 -16.65
CA MET A 78 1.24 3.37 -16.60
C MET A 78 1.44 2.78 -17.99
N ILE A 79 0.49 2.97 -18.91
CA ILE A 79 0.58 2.52 -20.30
C ILE A 79 1.75 3.18 -21.01
N GLU A 80 1.89 4.50 -20.91
CA GLU A 80 3.02 5.23 -21.49
C GLU A 80 4.35 4.67 -21.01
N THR A 81 4.47 4.43 -19.70
CA THR A 81 5.68 3.89 -19.09
C THR A 81 5.97 2.46 -19.55
N ILE A 82 4.96 1.59 -19.62
CA ILE A 82 5.07 0.21 -20.12
C ILE A 82 5.45 0.18 -21.60
N ASP A 83 4.89 1.06 -22.41
CA ASP A 83 5.21 1.15 -23.84
C ASP A 83 6.65 1.64 -24.09
N ALA A 84 7.21 2.43 -23.17
CA ALA A 84 8.61 2.88 -23.20
C ALA A 84 9.60 1.85 -22.63
N ALA A 85 9.14 0.83 -21.91
CA ALA A 85 9.97 -0.15 -21.22
C ALA A 85 10.91 -0.92 -22.14
N GLN A 86 12.10 -1.28 -21.61
CA GLN A 86 13.19 -1.95 -22.35
C GLN A 86 13.58 -3.32 -21.79
N LYS A 87 13.19 -3.66 -20.53
CA LYS A 87 13.67 -4.89 -19.84
C LYS A 87 12.53 -5.72 -19.27
N SER A 88 11.78 -5.16 -18.36
CA SER A 88 10.80 -5.94 -17.57
C SER A 88 9.62 -5.12 -17.07
N ILE A 89 8.46 -5.80 -16.93
CA ILE A 89 7.28 -5.25 -16.27
C ILE A 89 6.80 -6.26 -15.23
N HIS A 90 6.72 -5.85 -13.97
CA HIS A 90 6.23 -6.66 -12.87
C HIS A 90 4.99 -6.02 -12.28
N VAL A 91 3.87 -6.76 -12.28
CA VAL A 91 2.57 -6.29 -11.81
C VAL A 91 2.10 -7.13 -10.64
N GLN A 92 1.72 -6.50 -9.54
CA GLN A 92 1.10 -7.16 -8.40
C GLN A 92 -0.16 -6.43 -7.97
N SER A 93 -1.28 -7.12 -7.87
CA SER A 93 -2.55 -6.50 -7.49
C SER A 93 -3.42 -7.44 -6.67
N TYR A 94 -4.12 -6.87 -5.68
CA TYR A 94 -5.12 -7.58 -4.89
C TYR A 94 -6.36 -7.94 -5.73
N ILE A 95 -6.86 -6.95 -6.49
CA ILE A 95 -7.94 -7.18 -7.46
C ILE A 95 -7.44 -6.77 -8.82
N PHE A 96 -7.46 -7.74 -9.75
CA PHE A 96 -7.19 -7.47 -11.15
C PHE A 96 -8.25 -8.16 -12.01
N ALA A 97 -8.97 -7.36 -12.78
CA ALA A 97 -10.06 -7.83 -13.62
C ALA A 97 -10.01 -7.14 -14.98
N LEU A 98 -10.31 -7.88 -16.04
CA LEU A 98 -10.45 -7.35 -17.39
C LEU A 98 -11.84 -6.70 -17.53
N ASP A 99 -11.84 -5.42 -17.85
CA ASP A 99 -13.02 -4.61 -18.21
C ASP A 99 -12.60 -3.49 -19.18
N SER A 100 -13.52 -2.61 -19.54
CA SER A 100 -13.23 -1.54 -20.49
C SER A 100 -12.17 -0.54 -20.02
N SER A 101 -12.04 -0.35 -18.71
CA SER A 101 -11.08 0.59 -18.11
C SER A 101 -9.68 -0.01 -18.00
N THR A 102 -9.56 -1.34 -17.83
CA THR A 102 -8.28 -2.04 -17.69
C THR A 102 -7.79 -2.69 -18.99
N GLU A 103 -8.65 -2.84 -19.99
CA GLU A 103 -8.30 -3.41 -21.32
C GLU A 103 -7.07 -2.74 -21.96
N PRO A 104 -6.94 -1.39 -21.99
CA PRO A 104 -5.77 -0.73 -22.58
C PRO A 104 -4.47 -1.07 -21.84
N PHE A 105 -4.52 -1.18 -20.51
CA PHE A 105 -3.37 -1.59 -19.69
C PHE A 105 -2.93 -3.03 -20.01
N ILE A 106 -3.88 -3.95 -20.14
CA ILE A 106 -3.58 -5.34 -20.49
C ILE A 106 -2.98 -5.42 -21.89
N GLN A 107 -3.48 -4.65 -22.85
CA GLN A 107 -2.91 -4.54 -24.19
C GLN A 107 -1.48 -3.99 -24.17
N ALA A 108 -1.15 -3.06 -23.27
CA ALA A 108 0.21 -2.59 -23.08
C ALA A 108 1.15 -3.71 -22.58
N LEU A 109 0.69 -4.54 -21.63
CA LEU A 109 1.44 -5.73 -21.18
C LEU A 109 1.67 -6.72 -22.34
N GLU A 110 0.66 -6.94 -23.19
CA GLU A 110 0.80 -7.79 -24.37
C GLU A 110 1.83 -7.23 -25.35
N ARG A 111 1.76 -5.93 -25.68
CA ARG A 111 2.76 -5.27 -26.55
C ARG A 111 4.17 -5.37 -25.97
N ALA A 112 4.33 -5.22 -24.66
CA ALA A 112 5.63 -5.38 -24.01
C ALA A 112 6.15 -6.83 -24.13
N HIS A 113 5.28 -7.83 -23.92
CA HIS A 113 5.61 -9.23 -24.09
C HIS A 113 5.99 -9.56 -25.56
N ASP A 114 5.26 -9.03 -26.53
CA ASP A 114 5.55 -9.20 -27.96
C ASP A 114 6.88 -8.56 -28.38
N ARG A 115 7.33 -7.50 -27.69
CA ARG A 115 8.69 -6.93 -27.81
C ARG A 115 9.78 -7.83 -27.20
N GLY A 116 9.39 -8.93 -26.52
CA GLY A 116 10.33 -9.86 -25.87
C GLY A 116 10.73 -9.46 -24.44
N LEU A 117 10.04 -8.51 -23.82
CA LEU A 117 10.32 -8.10 -22.44
C LEU A 117 9.82 -9.15 -21.43
N GLU A 118 10.45 -9.21 -20.25
CA GLU A 118 9.97 -10.01 -19.14
C GLU A 118 8.69 -9.39 -18.56
N VAL A 119 7.52 -10.02 -18.74
CA VAL A 119 6.27 -9.59 -18.13
C VAL A 119 5.80 -10.64 -17.12
N LYS A 120 5.66 -10.24 -15.86
CA LYS A 120 5.20 -11.09 -14.76
C LYS A 120 4.04 -10.45 -14.01
N VAL A 121 3.00 -11.25 -13.72
CA VAL A 121 1.79 -10.78 -13.06
C VAL A 121 1.44 -11.65 -11.86
N LEU A 122 1.30 -11.05 -10.68
CA LEU A 122 0.79 -11.67 -9.44
C LEU A 122 -0.60 -11.11 -9.10
N VAL A 123 -1.57 -12.00 -8.90
CA VAL A 123 -2.94 -11.59 -8.56
C VAL A 123 -3.44 -12.40 -7.36
N ASP A 124 -4.08 -11.74 -6.39
CA ASP A 124 -4.76 -12.48 -5.31
C ASP A 124 -6.08 -13.07 -5.83
N PRO A 125 -6.22 -14.41 -5.83
CA PRO A 125 -7.42 -15.06 -6.38
C PRO A 125 -8.66 -14.79 -5.52
N ILE A 126 -8.53 -14.63 -4.19
CA ILE A 126 -9.68 -14.39 -3.30
C ILE A 126 -10.17 -12.94 -3.43
N GLY A 127 -9.25 -11.97 -3.63
CA GLY A 127 -9.64 -10.60 -3.95
C GLY A 127 -10.42 -10.51 -5.26
N SER A 128 -9.98 -11.27 -6.26
CA SER A 128 -10.44 -11.13 -7.65
C SER A 128 -11.60 -12.06 -8.06
N TRP A 129 -11.73 -13.26 -7.46
CA TRP A 129 -12.64 -14.34 -7.93
C TRP A 129 -14.10 -13.95 -8.09
N LYS A 130 -14.60 -13.02 -7.30
CA LYS A 130 -15.99 -12.54 -7.34
C LYS A 130 -16.31 -11.65 -8.55
N TYR A 131 -15.29 -11.23 -9.30
CA TYR A 131 -15.46 -10.38 -10.46
C TYR A 131 -15.37 -11.19 -11.76
N PRO A 132 -16.36 -11.10 -12.67
CA PRO A 132 -16.33 -11.85 -13.93
C PRO A 132 -15.11 -11.55 -14.80
N GLY A 133 -14.60 -10.32 -14.73
CA GLY A 133 -13.39 -9.88 -15.42
C GLY A 133 -12.13 -10.63 -15.04
N TYR A 134 -12.03 -11.18 -13.82
CA TYR A 134 -10.89 -12.00 -13.40
C TYR A 134 -10.71 -13.25 -14.25
N TYR A 135 -11.81 -13.95 -14.56
CA TYR A 135 -11.74 -15.16 -15.38
C TYR A 135 -11.40 -14.84 -16.84
N LYS A 136 -11.86 -13.67 -17.34
CA LYS A 136 -11.50 -13.17 -18.66
C LYS A 136 -10.02 -12.81 -18.72
N LEU A 137 -9.51 -12.11 -17.67
CA LEU A 137 -8.09 -11.76 -17.53
C LEU A 137 -7.20 -13.00 -17.58
N LYS A 138 -7.49 -14.02 -16.77
CA LYS A 138 -6.71 -15.28 -16.77
C LYS A 138 -6.60 -15.87 -18.18
N LYS A 139 -7.75 -16.03 -18.84
CA LYS A 139 -7.78 -16.56 -20.21
C LYS A 139 -6.95 -15.70 -21.17
N ARG A 140 -6.99 -14.37 -21.01
CA ARG A 140 -6.24 -13.44 -21.84
C ARG A 140 -4.74 -13.55 -21.63
N LEU A 141 -4.28 -13.60 -20.37
CA LEU A 141 -2.86 -13.79 -20.03
C LEU A 141 -2.33 -15.14 -20.52
N ASP A 142 -3.12 -16.23 -20.38
CA ASP A 142 -2.76 -17.56 -20.90
C ASP A 142 -2.64 -17.54 -22.44
N GLN A 143 -3.55 -16.88 -23.14
CA GLN A 143 -3.51 -16.75 -24.60
C GLN A 143 -2.32 -15.94 -25.09
N ALA A 144 -2.00 -14.86 -24.41
CA ALA A 144 -0.83 -14.03 -24.69
C ALA A 144 0.50 -14.65 -24.21
N LYS A 145 0.46 -15.80 -23.50
CA LYS A 145 1.63 -16.48 -22.90
C LYS A 145 2.40 -15.60 -21.92
N ILE A 146 1.75 -14.62 -21.32
CA ILE A 146 2.30 -13.79 -20.26
C ILE A 146 2.44 -14.64 -18.99
N SER A 147 3.58 -14.57 -18.31
CA SER A 147 3.82 -15.29 -17.07
C SER A 147 2.99 -14.69 -15.94
N TRP A 148 2.05 -15.47 -15.37
CA TRP A 148 1.25 -15.02 -14.24
C TRP A 148 1.04 -16.13 -13.22
N HIS A 149 0.87 -15.74 -11.93
CA HIS A 149 0.58 -16.68 -10.87
C HIS A 149 -0.47 -16.14 -9.89
N PRO A 150 -1.36 -17.00 -9.37
CA PRO A 150 -2.20 -16.65 -8.26
C PRO A 150 -1.36 -16.59 -6.99
N MET A 151 -1.44 -15.48 -6.25
CA MET A 151 -0.78 -15.34 -4.95
C MET A 151 -1.66 -15.91 -3.83
N LEU A 152 -1.07 -16.73 -2.97
CA LEU A 152 -1.78 -17.43 -1.88
C LEU A 152 -3.01 -18.23 -2.38
N PRO A 153 -2.85 -19.09 -3.40
CA PRO A 153 -3.98 -19.84 -3.93
C PRO A 153 -4.54 -20.79 -2.87
N VAL A 154 -5.86 -20.90 -2.83
CA VAL A 154 -6.58 -21.85 -1.98
C VAL A 154 -6.94 -23.05 -2.81
N SER A 155 -6.47 -24.24 -2.43
CA SER A 155 -6.80 -25.50 -3.09
C SER A 155 -7.35 -26.50 -2.09
N LEU A 156 -8.65 -26.78 -2.21
CA LEU A 156 -9.32 -27.84 -1.43
C LEU A 156 -8.84 -29.25 -1.83
N LEU A 157 -8.36 -29.41 -3.07
CA LEU A 157 -7.95 -30.71 -3.63
C LEU A 157 -6.50 -31.09 -3.28
N LYS A 158 -5.63 -30.14 -2.97
CA LYS A 158 -4.20 -30.37 -2.68
C LYS A 158 -3.87 -30.47 -1.20
N LEU A 159 -4.88 -30.53 -0.30
CA LEU A 159 -4.71 -30.54 1.18
C LEU A 159 -3.79 -29.42 1.73
N THR A 160 -3.54 -28.40 0.93
CA THR A 160 -2.84 -27.18 1.38
C THR A 160 -3.86 -26.28 2.05
N TRP A 161 -4.08 -26.49 3.32
CA TRP A 161 -4.89 -25.62 4.17
C TRP A 161 -4.16 -24.29 4.40
N ARG A 162 -4.10 -23.46 3.35
CA ARG A 162 -3.67 -22.06 3.55
C ARG A 162 -4.82 -21.31 4.20
N ARG A 163 -4.53 -20.53 5.19
CA ARG A 163 -5.52 -19.67 5.85
C ARG A 163 -6.17 -18.73 4.82
N LEU A 164 -7.50 -18.74 4.76
CA LEU A 164 -8.28 -17.93 3.83
C LEU A 164 -8.21 -16.43 4.13
N ASP A 165 -7.88 -16.09 5.36
CA ASP A 165 -7.79 -14.73 5.87
C ASP A 165 -6.44 -14.05 5.56
N LEU A 166 -5.39 -14.82 5.26
CA LEU A 166 -4.10 -14.28 4.84
C LEU A 166 -4.14 -13.92 3.35
N ARG A 167 -4.07 -12.65 3.01
CA ARG A 167 -4.23 -12.15 1.65
C ARG A 167 -3.09 -11.25 1.21
N ASN A 168 -2.84 -11.22 -0.09
CA ASN A 168 -1.98 -10.21 -0.69
C ASN A 168 -2.80 -8.95 -0.96
N HIS A 169 -2.45 -7.86 -0.30
CA HIS A 169 -3.12 -6.58 -0.52
C HIS A 169 -2.21 -5.53 -1.17
N ARG A 170 -0.99 -5.91 -1.53
CA ARG A 170 -0.04 -5.07 -2.25
C ARG A 170 -0.57 -4.72 -3.64
N LYS A 171 -0.27 -3.51 -4.07
CA LYS A 171 -0.59 -2.98 -5.40
C LYS A 171 0.62 -2.23 -5.90
N LEU A 172 1.26 -2.77 -6.93
CA LEU A 172 2.46 -2.17 -7.52
C LEU A 172 2.60 -2.56 -8.99
N VAL A 173 3.23 -1.69 -9.75
CA VAL A 173 3.71 -1.93 -11.11
C VAL A 173 5.15 -1.44 -11.15
N VAL A 174 6.11 -2.33 -11.40
CA VAL A 174 7.52 -1.98 -11.54
C VAL A 174 7.91 -2.15 -12.99
N VAL A 175 8.55 -1.12 -13.54
CA VAL A 175 8.99 -1.09 -14.94
C VAL A 175 10.52 -0.94 -14.95
N ASP A 176 11.19 -1.87 -15.62
CA ASP A 176 12.65 -1.94 -15.82
C ASP A 176 13.50 -1.96 -14.54
N GLY A 177 12.88 -2.03 -13.35
CA GLY A 177 13.52 -1.83 -12.06
C GLY A 177 13.92 -0.37 -11.77
N ASP A 178 13.43 0.57 -12.57
CA ASP A 178 13.76 2.00 -12.50
C ASP A 178 12.56 2.89 -12.17
N ILE A 179 11.37 2.48 -12.57
CA ILE A 179 10.12 3.19 -12.27
C ILE A 179 9.19 2.26 -11.50
N VAL A 180 8.57 2.78 -10.45
CA VAL A 180 7.52 2.08 -9.71
C VAL A 180 6.28 2.94 -9.55
N PHE A 181 5.12 2.32 -9.82
CA PHE A 181 3.82 2.81 -9.40
C PHE A 181 3.37 1.99 -8.19
N MET A 182 2.94 2.68 -7.14
CA MET A 182 2.40 2.03 -5.94
C MET A 182 1.27 2.85 -5.33
N GLY A 183 0.35 2.20 -4.61
CA GLY A 183 -0.74 2.94 -3.97
C GLY A 183 -1.90 2.09 -3.48
N SER A 184 -3.09 2.69 -3.53
CA SER A 184 -4.32 2.08 -3.00
C SER A 184 -5.20 1.43 -4.07
N GLN A 185 -5.09 1.86 -5.34
CA GLN A 185 -5.98 1.50 -6.44
C GLN A 185 -5.80 0.04 -6.88
N ASN A 186 -6.91 -0.64 -7.06
CA ASN A 186 -6.94 -1.94 -7.72
C ASN A 186 -7.05 -1.78 -9.25
N LEU A 187 -6.66 -2.81 -10.00
CA LEU A 187 -6.76 -2.86 -11.46
C LEU A 187 -8.13 -3.43 -11.89
N ILE A 188 -9.16 -2.62 -11.69
CA ILE A 188 -10.55 -2.88 -12.04
C ILE A 188 -11.27 -1.53 -12.19
N GLU A 189 -12.30 -1.46 -13.02
CA GLU A 189 -13.06 -0.21 -13.18
C GLU A 189 -13.50 0.39 -11.83
N PRO A 190 -13.59 1.72 -11.69
CA PRO A 190 -13.89 2.36 -10.40
C PRO A 190 -15.21 1.94 -9.74
N GLU A 191 -16.16 1.41 -10.49
CA GLU A 191 -17.44 0.89 -10.03
C GLU A 191 -17.38 -0.59 -9.61
N TYR A 192 -16.21 -1.24 -9.76
CA TYR A 192 -15.95 -2.63 -9.35
C TYR A 192 -16.91 -3.66 -9.98
N GLN A 193 -17.24 -3.48 -11.27
CA GLN A 193 -18.10 -4.38 -12.06
C GLN A 193 -19.46 -4.69 -11.38
N LYS A 194 -19.96 -3.76 -10.54
CA LYS A 194 -21.25 -3.94 -9.85
C LYS A 194 -22.32 -3.04 -10.46
N LYS A 195 -23.35 -3.66 -11.05
CA LYS A 195 -24.51 -2.92 -11.62
C LYS A 195 -25.14 -1.92 -10.63
N LYS A 196 -25.16 -2.26 -9.33
CA LYS A 196 -25.67 -1.37 -8.29
C LYS A 196 -24.80 -0.11 -8.18
N ASN A 197 -23.47 -0.26 -8.24
CA ASN A 197 -22.55 0.87 -8.13
C ASN A 197 -22.69 1.82 -9.33
N HIS A 198 -22.74 1.29 -10.56
CA HIS A 198 -23.02 2.09 -11.76
C HIS A 198 -24.34 2.86 -11.64
N LYS A 199 -25.41 2.19 -11.13
CA LYS A 199 -26.71 2.82 -11.01
C LYS A 199 -26.74 4.02 -10.06
N ILE A 200 -25.97 3.97 -8.96
CA ILE A 200 -25.92 5.03 -7.94
C ILE A 200 -24.71 5.95 -8.08
N GLY A 201 -23.86 5.76 -9.10
CA GLY A 201 -22.64 6.53 -9.30
C GLY A 201 -21.57 6.27 -8.24
N ARG A 202 -21.56 5.08 -7.62
CA ARG A 202 -20.56 4.74 -6.61
C ARG A 202 -19.23 4.39 -7.27
N ARG A 203 -18.20 5.20 -6.97
CA ARG A 203 -16.85 5.03 -7.48
C ARG A 203 -15.86 5.04 -6.32
N TRP A 204 -14.77 4.25 -6.45
CA TRP A 204 -13.66 4.29 -5.51
C TRP A 204 -12.73 5.45 -5.86
N VAL A 205 -12.36 6.21 -4.83
CA VAL A 205 -11.39 7.32 -4.89
C VAL A 205 -10.08 6.79 -4.35
N ASP A 206 -9.21 6.43 -5.26
CA ASP A 206 -7.91 5.82 -5.00
C ASP A 206 -6.77 6.80 -5.30
N THR A 207 -5.56 6.40 -4.96
CA THR A 207 -4.35 7.18 -5.21
C THR A 207 -3.21 6.25 -5.63
N TRP A 208 -2.47 6.65 -6.67
CA TRP A 208 -1.20 6.08 -7.07
C TRP A 208 -0.10 7.14 -7.00
N ILE A 209 1.13 6.71 -6.71
CA ILE A 209 2.33 7.51 -6.85
C ILE A 209 3.29 6.85 -7.84
N GLU A 210 3.93 7.65 -8.69
CA GLU A 210 5.03 7.24 -9.57
C GLU A 210 6.35 7.72 -8.98
N LEU A 211 7.28 6.80 -8.77
CA LEU A 211 8.62 7.06 -8.27
C LEU A 211 9.66 6.52 -9.25
N GLU A 212 10.79 7.21 -9.36
CA GLU A 212 11.91 6.84 -10.23
C GLU A 212 13.20 6.71 -9.41
N GLY A 213 14.05 5.78 -9.82
CA GLY A 213 15.36 5.51 -9.24
C GLY A 213 15.39 4.23 -8.41
N ASP A 214 16.41 4.10 -7.58
CA ASP A 214 16.70 2.86 -6.83
C ASP A 214 15.56 2.37 -5.92
N ILE A 215 14.63 3.23 -5.57
CA ILE A 215 13.41 2.80 -4.84
C ILE A 215 12.64 1.75 -5.64
N ALA A 216 12.61 1.83 -6.96
CA ALA A 216 11.94 0.85 -7.80
C ALA A 216 12.60 -0.53 -7.70
N LEU A 217 13.93 -0.60 -7.54
CA LEU A 217 14.64 -1.87 -7.27
C LEU A 217 14.24 -2.48 -5.93
N ALA A 218 14.02 -1.66 -4.89
CA ALA A 218 13.56 -2.15 -3.60
C ALA A 218 12.14 -2.77 -3.69
N PHE A 219 11.24 -2.14 -4.45
CA PHE A 219 9.92 -2.70 -4.76
C PHE A 219 10.01 -3.96 -5.60
N ASP A 220 10.91 -3.99 -6.59
CA ASP A 220 11.15 -5.15 -7.44
C ASP A 220 11.69 -6.35 -6.65
N ALA A 221 12.56 -6.13 -5.68
CA ALA A 221 13.04 -7.16 -4.77
C ALA A 221 11.88 -7.78 -3.96
N ILE A 222 10.95 -6.97 -3.47
CA ILE A 222 9.76 -7.45 -2.75
C ILE A 222 8.87 -8.28 -3.70
N PHE A 223 8.65 -7.80 -4.95
CA PHE A 223 7.93 -8.57 -5.96
C PHE A 223 8.60 -9.93 -6.23
N ALA A 224 9.92 -9.95 -6.38
CA ALA A 224 10.69 -11.17 -6.66
C ALA A 224 10.58 -12.19 -5.50
N VAL A 225 10.56 -11.74 -4.25
CA VAL A 225 10.30 -12.58 -3.06
C VAL A 225 8.90 -13.20 -3.13
N ASP A 226 7.89 -12.40 -3.42
CA ASP A 226 6.52 -12.88 -3.55
C ASP A 226 6.38 -13.86 -4.74
N TRP A 227 6.97 -13.54 -5.88
CA TRP A 227 6.97 -14.38 -7.07
C TRP A 227 7.62 -15.74 -6.83
N THR A 228 8.83 -15.76 -6.28
CA THR A 228 9.58 -17.00 -6.04
C THR A 228 8.94 -17.86 -4.94
N SER A 229 8.29 -17.22 -3.96
CA SER A 229 7.52 -17.91 -2.93
C SER A 229 6.34 -18.70 -3.49
N GLU A 230 5.66 -18.18 -4.52
CA GLU A 230 4.55 -18.91 -5.18
C GLU A 230 5.05 -20.03 -6.08
N LEU A 231 6.24 -19.91 -6.65
CA LEU A 231 6.87 -20.95 -7.49
C LEU A 231 7.57 -22.05 -6.68
N TYR A 232 7.67 -21.91 -5.34
CA TYR A 232 8.48 -22.77 -4.49
C TYR A 232 9.94 -22.85 -4.94
N LYS A 233 10.48 -21.74 -5.47
CA LYS A 233 11.88 -21.60 -5.88
C LYS A 233 12.64 -20.77 -4.85
N THR A 234 13.96 -20.84 -4.88
CA THR A 234 14.84 -19.90 -4.19
C THR A 234 14.88 -18.58 -4.96
N PRO A 235 14.95 -17.43 -4.29
CA PRO A 235 15.20 -16.15 -4.96
C PRO A 235 16.44 -16.25 -5.84
N ASP A 236 16.43 -15.58 -6.97
CA ASP A 236 17.59 -15.48 -7.84
C ASP A 236 18.62 -14.53 -7.21
N ALA A 237 19.60 -15.12 -6.54
CA ALA A 237 20.67 -14.35 -5.90
C ALA A 237 21.62 -13.65 -6.90
N THR A 238 21.50 -13.98 -8.21
CA THR A 238 22.37 -13.37 -9.25
C THR A 238 21.80 -12.05 -9.75
N ARG A 239 20.50 -11.77 -9.53
CA ARG A 239 19.90 -10.50 -9.92
C ARG A 239 20.48 -9.38 -9.04
N ASP A 240 20.97 -8.35 -9.68
CA ASP A 240 21.52 -7.21 -8.99
C ASP A 240 20.40 -6.32 -8.43
N TYR A 241 20.31 -6.26 -7.12
CA TYR A 241 19.44 -5.36 -6.37
C TYR A 241 20.27 -4.39 -5.52
N SER A 242 21.47 -4.07 -6.00
CA SER A 242 22.32 -3.08 -5.31
C SER A 242 21.63 -1.72 -5.32
N LEU A 243 21.39 -1.21 -4.13
CA LEU A 243 20.87 0.14 -3.94
C LEU A 243 22.05 1.08 -3.73
N HIS A 244 21.99 2.25 -4.34
CA HIS A 244 23.02 3.27 -4.24
C HIS A 244 22.45 4.49 -3.52
N ASN A 245 23.28 5.17 -2.78
CA ASN A 245 22.90 6.44 -2.18
C ASN A 245 22.97 7.51 -3.29
N THR A 246 21.81 7.86 -3.84
CA THR A 246 21.71 8.96 -4.80
C THR A 246 21.77 10.28 -4.04
N GLU A 247 22.51 11.25 -4.53
CA GLU A 247 22.57 12.59 -3.93
C GLU A 247 21.17 13.21 -3.85
N VAL A 248 20.83 13.73 -2.68
CA VAL A 248 19.58 14.48 -2.47
C VAL A 248 19.70 15.85 -3.12
N ASN A 249 18.73 16.22 -3.91
CA ASN A 249 18.61 17.58 -4.46
C ASN A 249 17.15 18.05 -4.32
N ASP A 250 16.88 19.28 -4.70
CA ASP A 250 15.55 19.92 -4.52
C ASP A 250 14.37 19.15 -5.16
N ASN A 251 14.64 18.19 -6.06
CA ASN A 251 13.63 17.38 -6.74
C ASN A 251 13.47 15.95 -6.14
N TYR A 252 14.23 15.60 -5.10
CA TYR A 252 14.17 14.29 -4.48
C TYR A 252 13.42 14.29 -3.16
N ASN A 253 12.76 13.17 -2.89
CA ASN A 253 12.18 12.84 -1.59
C ASN A 253 13.05 11.79 -0.92
N VAL A 254 13.19 11.84 0.40
CA VAL A 254 13.74 10.73 1.16
C VAL A 254 12.64 9.73 1.41
N VAL A 255 12.81 8.52 0.90
CA VAL A 255 11.77 7.49 0.92
C VAL A 255 12.31 6.14 1.38
N GLN A 256 11.45 5.37 2.02
CA GLN A 256 11.76 4.01 2.44
C GLN A 256 10.55 3.10 2.19
N VAL A 257 10.77 1.97 1.52
CA VAL A 257 9.70 0.97 1.39
C VAL A 257 9.56 0.17 2.66
N LEU A 258 8.32 0.01 3.12
CA LEU A 258 7.96 -0.74 4.31
C LEU A 258 7.05 -1.91 3.93
N PRO A 259 7.59 -3.10 3.63
CA PRO A 259 6.81 -4.31 3.47
C PRO A 259 6.33 -4.81 4.83
N SER A 260 5.10 -5.30 4.89
CA SER A 260 4.54 -5.91 6.10
C SER A 260 3.64 -7.09 5.79
N GLY A 261 3.22 -7.78 6.82
CA GLY A 261 2.28 -8.89 6.72
C GLY A 261 2.78 -10.19 7.36
N PRO A 262 2.10 -11.31 7.08
CA PRO A 262 2.47 -12.62 7.61
C PRO A 262 3.94 -12.95 7.31
N GLY A 263 4.69 -13.35 8.35
CA GLY A 263 6.13 -13.59 8.26
C GLY A 263 6.99 -12.47 8.86
N PHE A 264 6.43 -11.29 9.06
CA PHE A 264 7.03 -10.26 9.92
C PHE A 264 6.44 -10.39 11.32
N SER A 265 7.16 -11.04 12.22
CA SER A 265 6.69 -11.25 13.61
C SER A 265 6.56 -9.95 14.42
N THR A 266 7.10 -8.87 13.90
CA THR A 266 7.18 -7.55 14.55
C THR A 266 6.06 -6.59 14.16
N GLU A 267 5.16 -6.94 13.24
CA GLU A 267 4.08 -6.05 12.74
C GLU A 267 4.60 -4.67 12.33
N PRO A 268 5.50 -4.58 11.32
CA PRO A 268 6.26 -3.36 11.02
C PRO A 268 5.36 -2.13 10.78
N ASN A 269 4.28 -2.27 10.00
CA ASN A 269 3.35 -1.16 9.72
C ASN A 269 2.79 -0.56 11.00
N LEU A 270 2.23 -1.39 11.89
CA LEU A 270 1.63 -0.92 13.13
C LEU A 270 2.63 -0.16 14.00
N ARG A 271 3.85 -0.72 14.15
CA ARG A 271 4.91 -0.10 14.96
C ARG A 271 5.37 1.22 14.40
N VAL A 272 5.56 1.31 13.09
CA VAL A 272 6.00 2.55 12.43
C VAL A 272 4.88 3.60 12.50
N PHE A 273 3.62 3.26 12.22
CA PHE A 273 2.49 4.18 12.39
C PHE A 273 2.39 4.72 13.83
N ASN A 274 2.45 3.85 14.82
CA ASN A 274 2.40 4.27 16.23
C ASN A 274 3.60 5.15 16.60
N ASN A 275 4.80 4.81 16.13
CA ASN A 275 5.98 5.63 16.38
C ASN A 275 5.84 7.03 15.76
N MET A 276 5.35 7.13 14.53
CA MET A 276 5.05 8.41 13.90
C MET A 276 4.05 9.24 14.70
N ILE A 277 2.96 8.64 15.18
CA ILE A 277 1.97 9.32 16.02
C ILE A 277 2.60 9.86 17.29
N TYR A 278 3.51 9.12 17.93
CA TYR A 278 4.21 9.58 19.15
C TYR A 278 5.24 10.69 18.88
N GLN A 279 5.69 10.87 17.62
CA GLN A 279 6.57 11.98 17.21
C GLN A 279 5.80 13.22 16.75
N ALA A 280 4.47 13.19 16.82
CA ALA A 280 3.65 14.33 16.43
C ALA A 280 3.73 15.47 17.46
N HIS A 281 3.86 16.71 16.99
CA HIS A 281 3.92 17.92 17.81
C HIS A 281 2.77 18.91 17.53
N LYS A 282 2.21 18.87 16.31
CA LYS A 282 1.22 19.85 15.85
C LYS A 282 -0.03 19.20 15.26
N ARG A 283 0.15 18.31 14.28
CA ARG A 283 -0.95 17.81 13.48
C ARG A 283 -0.75 16.36 13.05
N ILE A 284 -1.82 15.59 13.09
CA ILE A 284 -1.91 14.25 12.50
C ILE A 284 -3.05 14.24 11.50
N ILE A 285 -2.77 13.91 10.25
CA ILE A 285 -3.76 13.64 9.20
C ILE A 285 -3.76 12.14 8.93
N ALA A 286 -4.87 11.45 9.14
CA ALA A 286 -5.02 10.02 8.91
C ALA A 286 -6.18 9.77 7.93
N VAL A 287 -5.90 9.15 6.79
CA VAL A 287 -6.88 8.82 5.75
C VAL A 287 -6.94 7.32 5.59
N SER A 288 -8.11 6.73 5.78
CA SER A 288 -8.32 5.29 5.60
C SER A 288 -9.79 4.98 5.30
N PRO A 289 -10.08 4.13 4.30
CA PRO A 289 -11.46 3.69 4.04
C PRO A 289 -12.06 2.92 5.22
N TYR A 290 -11.21 2.23 5.96
CA TYR A 290 -11.57 1.37 7.08
C TYR A 290 -10.69 1.72 8.27
N PHE A 291 -11.32 2.11 9.37
CA PHE A 291 -10.65 2.43 10.62
C PHE A 291 -11.17 1.51 11.73
N VAL A 292 -10.47 0.41 11.90
CA VAL A 292 -10.73 -0.59 12.96
C VAL A 292 -9.41 -0.88 13.64
N PRO A 293 -8.87 0.11 14.37
CA PRO A 293 -7.53 0.06 14.92
C PRO A 293 -7.43 -1.02 16.01
N ASP A 294 -6.21 -1.42 16.32
CA ASP A 294 -5.91 -2.10 17.55
C ASP A 294 -5.87 -1.12 18.74
N GLU A 295 -5.76 -1.65 19.95
CA GLU A 295 -5.77 -0.84 21.17
C GLU A 295 -4.59 0.15 21.22
N SER A 296 -3.42 -0.26 20.70
CA SER A 296 -2.21 0.59 20.74
C SER A 296 -2.34 1.83 19.85
N MET A 297 -2.89 1.68 18.64
CA MET A 297 -3.13 2.80 17.73
C MET A 297 -4.25 3.71 18.23
N LEU A 298 -5.34 3.13 18.75
CA LEU A 298 -6.42 3.93 19.35
C LEU A 298 -5.89 4.78 20.52
N MET A 299 -5.09 4.19 21.38
CA MET A 299 -4.47 4.88 22.52
C MET A 299 -3.51 5.97 22.03
N ALA A 300 -2.68 5.72 21.03
CA ALA A 300 -1.75 6.70 20.48
C ALA A 300 -2.48 7.94 19.93
N LEU A 301 -3.51 7.73 19.08
CA LEU A 301 -4.29 8.84 18.49
C LEU A 301 -5.08 9.63 19.54
N THR A 302 -5.72 8.95 20.49
CA THR A 302 -6.47 9.64 21.55
C THR A 302 -5.55 10.38 22.51
N SER A 303 -4.38 9.82 22.86
CA SER A 303 -3.38 10.51 23.69
C SER A 303 -2.81 11.75 23.00
N ALA A 304 -2.53 11.68 21.69
CA ALA A 304 -2.12 12.84 20.91
C ALA A 304 -3.17 13.96 20.95
N ALA A 305 -4.45 13.61 20.74
CA ALA A 305 -5.55 14.56 20.78
C ALA A 305 -5.75 15.17 22.18
N TYR A 306 -5.70 14.37 23.25
CA TYR A 306 -5.72 14.88 24.64
C TYR A 306 -4.52 15.77 24.93
N GLY A 307 -3.37 15.52 24.31
CA GLY A 307 -2.17 16.36 24.40
C GLY A 307 -2.27 17.67 23.64
N GLY A 308 -3.37 17.93 22.93
CA GLY A 308 -3.62 19.19 22.19
C GLY A 308 -3.15 19.13 20.72
N ILE A 309 -2.74 17.99 20.21
CA ILE A 309 -2.40 17.81 18.79
C ILE A 309 -3.67 17.81 17.94
N ASP A 310 -3.67 18.50 16.81
CA ASP A 310 -4.77 18.49 15.84
C ASP A 310 -4.83 17.14 15.10
N VAL A 311 -5.65 16.22 15.61
CA VAL A 311 -5.83 14.90 15.00
C VAL A 311 -7.04 14.92 14.09
N GLN A 312 -6.81 14.63 12.80
CA GLN A 312 -7.81 14.60 11.74
C GLN A 312 -7.89 13.19 11.15
N LEU A 313 -9.07 12.58 11.24
CA LEU A 313 -9.35 11.26 10.68
C LEU A 313 -10.36 11.37 9.54
N TYR A 314 -9.99 10.90 8.36
CA TYR A 314 -10.84 10.88 7.18
C TYR A 314 -11.31 9.46 6.88
N VAL A 315 -12.62 9.27 6.86
CA VAL A 315 -13.30 7.97 6.64
C VAL A 315 -14.49 8.14 5.70
N ASN A 316 -15.08 7.04 5.28
CA ASN A 316 -16.30 7.09 4.47
C ASN A 316 -17.54 7.44 5.28
N GLU A 317 -18.45 8.22 4.71
CA GLU A 317 -19.81 8.40 5.26
C GLU A 317 -20.60 7.10 5.24
N GLU A 318 -20.55 6.38 4.12
CA GLU A 318 -21.13 5.04 3.97
C GLU A 318 -20.03 4.02 3.66
N SER A 319 -19.83 3.05 4.52
CA SER A 319 -18.94 1.92 4.24
C SER A 319 -19.54 1.02 3.15
N ASP A 320 -18.70 0.57 2.20
CA ASP A 320 -19.05 -0.48 1.24
C ASP A 320 -19.12 -1.88 1.88
N GLN A 321 -18.63 -2.01 3.12
CA GLN A 321 -18.59 -3.23 3.94
C GLN A 321 -19.40 -3.03 5.23
N PHE A 322 -20.59 -3.62 5.30
CA PHE A 322 -21.54 -3.45 6.41
C PHE A 322 -20.90 -3.69 7.80
N MET A 323 -20.25 -4.83 7.99
CA MET A 323 -19.67 -5.19 9.30
C MET A 323 -18.51 -4.25 9.70
N VAL A 324 -17.68 -3.86 8.72
CA VAL A 324 -16.57 -2.94 8.96
C VAL A 324 -17.08 -1.55 9.32
N GLY A 325 -18.13 -1.07 8.64
CA GLY A 325 -18.76 0.21 8.95
C GLY A 325 -19.28 0.28 10.38
N HIS A 326 -19.94 -0.78 10.86
CA HIS A 326 -20.43 -0.85 12.25
C HIS A 326 -19.27 -0.93 13.26
N ALA A 327 -18.26 -1.74 12.97
CA ALA A 327 -17.07 -1.81 13.83
C ALA A 327 -16.36 -0.45 13.93
N GLN A 328 -16.22 0.27 12.81
CA GLN A 328 -15.62 1.60 12.77
C GLN A 328 -16.38 2.62 13.62
N GLN A 329 -17.72 2.62 13.53
CA GLN A 329 -18.56 3.54 14.30
C GLN A 329 -18.42 3.37 15.81
N SER A 330 -18.10 2.16 16.30
CA SER A 330 -17.91 1.91 17.74
C SER A 330 -16.75 2.69 18.35
N TYR A 331 -15.78 3.14 17.54
CA TYR A 331 -14.63 3.94 17.98
C TYR A 331 -14.92 5.45 18.00
N TYR A 332 -15.97 5.92 17.31
CA TYR A 332 -16.21 7.35 17.13
C TYR A 332 -16.40 8.10 18.43
N GLN A 333 -17.14 7.53 19.38
CA GLN A 333 -17.36 8.18 20.67
C GLN A 333 -16.04 8.44 21.41
N ALA A 334 -15.16 7.44 21.49
CA ALA A 334 -13.87 7.58 22.17
C ALA A 334 -12.99 8.61 21.47
N LEU A 335 -12.92 8.60 20.14
CA LEU A 335 -12.14 9.55 19.34
C LEU A 335 -12.64 10.99 19.49
N LEU A 336 -13.95 11.20 19.33
CA LEU A 336 -14.57 12.53 19.45
C LEU A 336 -14.44 13.08 20.88
N THR A 337 -14.58 12.24 21.90
CA THR A 337 -14.38 12.63 23.30
C THR A 337 -12.93 13.07 23.56
N ALA A 338 -11.95 12.47 22.89
CA ALA A 338 -10.55 12.86 22.97
C ALA A 338 -10.24 14.16 22.20
N GLY A 339 -11.14 14.60 21.31
CA GLY A 339 -10.95 15.80 20.49
C GLY A 339 -10.51 15.51 19.06
N VAL A 340 -10.50 14.25 18.61
CA VAL A 340 -10.21 13.90 17.24
C VAL A 340 -11.31 14.42 16.31
N LYS A 341 -10.92 15.10 15.24
CA LYS A 341 -11.83 15.56 14.18
C LYS A 341 -12.06 14.46 13.16
N ILE A 342 -13.31 13.98 13.05
CA ILE A 342 -13.66 12.92 12.10
C ILE A 342 -14.37 13.54 10.90
N TYR A 343 -13.73 13.46 9.74
CA TYR A 343 -14.26 13.91 8.45
C TYR A 343 -14.83 12.73 7.68
N ARG A 344 -16.11 12.79 7.32
CA ARG A 344 -16.81 11.75 6.57
C ARG A 344 -16.92 12.14 5.11
N TYR A 345 -16.21 11.42 4.25
CA TYR A 345 -16.23 11.63 2.81
C TYR A 345 -17.59 11.20 2.23
N PRO A 346 -18.24 12.03 1.39
CA PRO A 346 -19.65 11.88 1.05
C PRO A 346 -19.95 10.65 0.16
N ALA A 347 -21.04 9.97 0.49
CA ALA A 347 -21.62 8.96 -0.39
C ALA A 347 -22.14 9.61 -1.70
N PRO A 348 -22.20 8.88 -2.83
CA PRO A 348 -21.94 7.46 -2.97
C PRO A 348 -20.48 7.08 -3.21
N ALA A 349 -19.55 8.05 -3.30
CA ALA A 349 -18.14 7.78 -3.50
C ALA A 349 -17.55 7.00 -2.28
N VAL A 350 -16.52 6.20 -2.54
CA VAL A 350 -15.79 5.46 -1.50
C VAL A 350 -14.36 5.98 -1.49
N LEU A 351 -14.02 6.80 -0.51
CA LEU A 351 -12.65 7.20 -0.26
C LEU A 351 -11.83 5.95 0.07
N HIS A 352 -10.85 5.62 -0.79
CA HIS A 352 -10.09 4.40 -0.67
C HIS A 352 -8.58 4.63 -0.58
N SER A 353 -8.13 5.88 -0.64
CA SER A 353 -6.75 6.29 -0.35
C SER A 353 -6.37 5.93 1.08
N LYS A 354 -5.10 5.61 1.31
CA LYS A 354 -4.55 5.24 2.62
C LYS A 354 -3.24 5.96 2.82
N PHE A 355 -3.24 6.93 3.73
CA PHE A 355 -2.02 7.63 4.11
C PHE A 355 -2.15 8.28 5.49
N MET A 356 -1.02 8.58 6.09
CA MET A 356 -0.91 9.37 7.30
C MET A 356 0.18 10.42 7.10
N VAL A 357 -0.09 11.65 7.53
CA VAL A 357 0.89 12.75 7.54
C VAL A 357 1.05 13.25 8.97
N ILE A 358 2.28 13.49 9.39
CA ILE A 358 2.65 14.01 10.71
C ILE A 358 3.39 15.33 10.55
N ASP A 359 2.84 16.39 11.14
CA ASP A 359 3.46 17.73 11.29
C ASP A 359 4.02 18.34 10.00
N ASP A 360 3.50 17.90 8.83
CA ASP A 360 3.97 18.34 7.52
C ASP A 360 5.45 17.99 7.24
N ARG A 361 6.01 17.03 7.99
CA ARG A 361 7.42 16.62 7.93
C ARG A 361 7.62 15.21 7.40
N MET A 362 6.70 14.30 7.66
CA MET A 362 6.77 12.91 7.23
C MET A 362 5.39 12.36 6.90
N ALA A 363 5.37 11.38 6.01
CA ALA A 363 4.15 10.70 5.61
C ALA A 363 4.36 9.21 5.42
N MET A 364 3.31 8.42 5.65
CA MET A 364 3.18 7.06 5.16
C MET A 364 2.03 6.98 4.16
N PHE A 365 2.27 6.32 3.04
CA PHE A 365 1.32 6.17 1.94
C PHE A 365 1.39 4.75 1.37
N GLY A 366 0.26 4.13 0.98
CA GLY A 366 0.33 2.82 0.33
C GLY A 366 -0.95 1.99 0.36
N SER A 367 -0.78 0.67 0.52
CA SER A 367 -1.89 -0.28 0.47
C SER A 367 -2.55 -0.54 1.83
N SER A 368 -1.89 -0.20 2.94
CA SER A 368 -2.31 -0.54 4.30
C SER A 368 -3.45 0.33 4.81
N ASN A 369 -4.58 -0.27 5.15
CA ASN A 369 -5.61 0.42 5.93
C ASN A 369 -5.17 0.54 7.40
N LEU A 370 -5.82 1.44 8.13
CA LEU A 370 -5.66 1.58 9.58
C LEU A 370 -6.58 0.59 10.31
N ASP A 371 -6.34 -0.71 10.07
CA ASP A 371 -7.11 -1.79 10.66
C ASP A 371 -6.25 -3.00 11.04
N MET A 372 -6.73 -3.80 12.00
CA MET A 372 -6.03 -4.99 12.50
C MET A 372 -5.77 -6.03 11.40
N ARG A 373 -6.58 -6.05 10.32
CA ARG A 373 -6.38 -6.97 9.21
C ARG A 373 -5.16 -6.59 8.37
N SER A 374 -5.00 -5.31 8.07
CA SER A 374 -3.82 -4.80 7.35
C SER A 374 -2.55 -4.93 8.17
N PHE A 375 -2.63 -4.81 9.51
CA PHE A 375 -1.45 -4.92 10.35
C PHE A 375 -0.96 -6.35 10.54
N GLY A 376 -1.86 -7.33 10.64
CA GLY A 376 -1.47 -8.70 11.02
C GLY A 376 -1.74 -9.80 9.99
N LEU A 377 -2.66 -9.60 9.04
CA LEU A 377 -3.17 -10.68 8.19
C LEU A 377 -2.89 -10.49 6.70
N ASN A 378 -2.75 -9.25 6.23
CA ASN A 378 -2.49 -8.95 4.84
C ASN A 378 -1.00 -8.72 4.60
N TYR A 379 -0.51 -9.15 3.43
CA TYR A 379 0.72 -8.61 2.88
C TYR A 379 0.45 -7.21 2.36
N GLU A 380 1.05 -6.22 2.98
CA GLU A 380 0.92 -4.81 2.60
C GLU A 380 2.25 -4.26 2.11
N ILE A 381 2.19 -3.12 1.46
CA ILE A 381 3.35 -2.35 1.06
C ILE A 381 3.04 -0.88 1.27
N THR A 382 3.94 -0.20 1.97
CA THR A 382 3.79 1.20 2.36
C THR A 382 5.09 1.93 2.06
N LEU A 383 5.00 3.18 1.69
CA LEU A 383 6.11 4.11 1.52
C LEU A 383 6.14 5.04 2.73
N LEU A 384 7.25 5.08 3.45
CA LEU A 384 7.58 6.13 4.39
C LEU A 384 8.31 7.22 3.62
N SER A 385 7.91 8.47 3.77
CA SER A 385 8.53 9.61 3.10
C SER A 385 8.75 10.75 4.07
N ALA A 386 9.89 11.42 3.93
CA ALA A 386 10.19 12.69 4.56
C ALA A 386 10.99 13.56 3.58
N ALA A 387 10.91 14.86 3.77
CA ALA A 387 11.44 15.85 2.84
C ALA A 387 10.87 15.73 1.41
N GLY A 388 10.87 16.78 0.66
CA GLY A 388 10.42 16.82 -0.74
C GLY A 388 8.89 16.89 -0.92
N SER A 389 8.47 16.69 -2.15
CA SER A 389 7.12 17.03 -2.63
C SER A 389 5.99 16.08 -2.20
N ILE A 390 6.32 14.85 -1.79
CA ILE A 390 5.30 13.82 -1.48
C ILE A 390 4.43 14.26 -0.30
N VAL A 391 5.06 14.77 0.76
CA VAL A 391 4.35 15.20 1.98
C VAL A 391 3.39 16.32 1.64
N ASP A 392 3.84 17.36 0.92
CA ASP A 392 3.02 18.51 0.52
C ASP A 392 1.83 18.11 -0.38
N LYS A 393 2.05 17.17 -1.32
CA LYS A 393 0.99 16.65 -2.19
C LYS A 393 -0.07 15.89 -1.41
N LEU A 394 0.34 15.11 -0.40
CA LEU A 394 -0.60 14.38 0.46
C LEU A 394 -1.39 15.32 1.38
N ILE A 395 -0.78 16.41 1.84
CA ILE A 395 -1.48 17.48 2.58
C ILE A 395 -2.52 18.14 1.68
N THR A 396 -2.12 18.56 0.48
CA THR A 396 -3.02 19.16 -0.51
C THR A 396 -4.21 18.24 -0.80
N LEU A 397 -3.95 16.96 -1.00
CA LEU A 397 -4.99 15.94 -1.21
C LEU A 397 -5.92 15.78 -0.01
N ALA A 398 -5.38 15.82 1.22
CA ALA A 398 -6.19 15.79 2.44
C ALA A 398 -7.08 17.03 2.57
N ASP A 399 -6.59 18.20 2.20
CA ASP A 399 -7.37 19.42 2.17
C ASP A 399 -8.52 19.35 1.15
N GLU A 400 -8.29 18.79 -0.03
CA GLU A 400 -9.35 18.52 -1.01
C GLU A 400 -10.42 17.54 -0.46
N TYR A 401 -9.98 16.52 0.30
CA TYR A 401 -10.91 15.59 0.94
C TYR A 401 -11.68 16.27 2.06
N ARG A 402 -11.04 17.14 2.84
CA ARG A 402 -11.70 17.92 3.91
C ARG A 402 -12.81 18.80 3.34
N ASP A 403 -12.53 19.52 2.26
CA ASP A 403 -13.48 20.44 1.64
C ASP A 403 -14.74 19.75 1.09
N LYS A 404 -14.62 18.47 0.74
CA LYS A 404 -15.73 17.62 0.31
C LYS A 404 -16.45 16.91 1.45
N SER A 405 -15.83 16.82 2.64
CA SER A 405 -16.27 15.96 3.74
C SER A 405 -17.18 16.67 4.74
N LEU A 406 -17.97 15.90 5.45
CA LEU A 406 -18.79 16.35 6.57
C LEU A 406 -18.06 16.10 7.89
N LEU A 407 -17.85 17.15 8.68
CA LEU A 407 -17.29 17.01 10.03
C LEU A 407 -18.33 16.38 10.96
N LEU A 408 -17.97 15.26 11.59
CA LEU A 408 -18.81 14.60 12.58
C LEU A 408 -18.70 15.31 13.92
N CYS A 409 -19.84 15.71 14.51
CA CYS A 409 -19.92 16.32 15.82
C CYS A 409 -20.62 15.39 16.81
N LEU A 410 -20.20 15.43 18.09
CA LEU A 410 -20.99 14.86 19.18
C LEU A 410 -22.27 15.69 19.33
N LEU A 411 -23.42 15.06 19.12
CA LEU A 411 -24.68 15.61 19.58
C LEU A 411 -24.76 15.28 21.09
N TYR A 412 -24.57 16.28 21.93
CA TYR A 412 -24.99 16.18 23.33
C TYR A 412 -26.53 16.11 23.32
N THR A 413 -27.10 14.92 23.41
CA THR A 413 -28.46 14.78 23.88
C THR A 413 -28.42 15.09 25.37
N SER A 414 -28.88 16.29 25.75
CA SER A 414 -29.19 16.60 27.13
C SER A 414 -30.38 15.70 27.51
N ASP A 415 -30.11 14.65 28.27
CA ASP A 415 -31.16 14.00 29.06
C ASP A 415 -31.61 14.89 30.22
#